data_da5248c68fc310ee23a94c6c22cde2cd
#
_entry.id   da5248c68fc310ee23a94c6c22cde2cd
#
_cell.length_a   1.000
_cell.length_b   1.000
_cell.length_c   1.000
_cell.angle_alpha   90.00
_cell.angle_beta   90.00
_cell.angle_gamma   90.00
#
_symmetry.space_group_name_H-M   'P 1'
#
loop_
_entity.id
_entity.type
_entity.pdbx_description
1 polymer ?
#
loop_
_entity_poly.entity_id
_entity_poly.type
_entity_poly.pdbx_seq_one_letter_code
_entity_poly.pdbx_strand_id
1 'polypeptide(L)'
;MQKDLLESLSIKMSDKKIRGGSLIARALRDKGIENVFTLSGGFCNPALEGLMECQIDVINCPHEQIAGHIADGHTRITRKPAVCLVGPEGFANAVPSMMEAWGERSPVIFITGSSSLRRQGSGGFKEIDDVKIAEPLTKYSASITDGNRIREFVDKAYLIATNGYPGACLLYTSPSPRDIMR
;
A
#
# COMPACT_ATOMS: atom_id res chain seq x y z
N MET A 1 5.27 42.46 -10.20
CA MET A 1 6.17 41.54 -10.93
C MET A 1 6.64 40.32 -10.12
N GLN A 2 7.29 40.52 -8.96
CA GLN A 2 7.75 39.34 -8.14
C GLN A 2 6.61 38.60 -7.44
N LYS A 3 5.55 39.32 -7.03
CA LYS A 3 4.35 38.75 -6.39
C LYS A 3 3.52 37.95 -7.39
N ASP A 4 3.39 38.46 -8.61
CA ASP A 4 2.66 37.77 -9.69
C ASP A 4 3.38 36.48 -10.16
N LEU A 5 4.71 36.47 -10.09
CA LEU A 5 5.52 35.30 -10.40
C LEU A 5 5.34 34.22 -9.33
N LEU A 6 5.30 34.60 -8.05
CA LEU A 6 5.05 33.67 -6.93
C LEU A 6 3.64 33.14 -6.95
N GLU A 7 2.62 33.92 -7.28
CA GLU A 7 1.25 33.45 -7.46
C GLU A 7 1.13 32.51 -8.67
N SER A 8 1.76 32.85 -9.81
CA SER A 8 1.76 31.97 -10.99
C SER A 8 2.50 30.64 -10.74
N LEU A 9 3.57 30.65 -9.95
CA LEU A 9 4.29 29.44 -9.52
C LEU A 9 3.47 28.63 -8.51
N SER A 10 2.78 29.29 -7.58
CA SER A 10 1.89 28.65 -6.62
C SER A 10 0.69 27.98 -7.31
N ILE A 11 0.08 28.66 -8.28
CA ILE A 11 -1.02 28.10 -9.10
C ILE A 11 -0.52 26.92 -9.94
N LYS A 12 0.68 27.01 -10.55
CA LYS A 12 1.28 25.88 -11.29
C LYS A 12 1.65 24.68 -10.40
N MET A 13 1.97 24.90 -9.14
CA MET A 13 2.23 23.80 -8.18
C MET A 13 0.94 23.13 -7.67
N SER A 14 -0.20 23.85 -7.65
CA SER A 14 -1.48 23.34 -7.16
C SER A 14 -2.18 22.40 -8.16
N ASP A 15 -1.88 22.48 -9.45
CA ASP A 15 -2.54 21.68 -10.50
C ASP A 15 -1.76 20.41 -10.91
N LYS A 16 -0.65 20.10 -10.26
CA LYS A 16 0.10 18.89 -10.56
C LYS A 16 -0.62 17.68 -9.98
N LYS A 17 -1.39 16.98 -10.83
CA LYS A 17 -2.05 15.73 -10.48
C LYS A 17 -1.03 14.73 -9.91
N ILE A 18 -1.23 14.29 -8.67
CA ILE A 18 -0.36 13.32 -8.00
C ILE A 18 -0.94 11.93 -8.21
N ARG A 19 -0.10 10.97 -8.59
CA ARG A 19 -0.52 9.57 -8.74
C ARG A 19 -0.82 8.95 -7.38
N GLY A 20 -1.83 8.07 -7.32
CA GLY A 20 -2.16 7.34 -6.09
C GLY A 20 -0.98 6.57 -5.50
N GLY A 21 -0.15 5.93 -6.35
CA GLY A 21 1.07 5.25 -5.92
C GLY A 21 2.08 6.18 -5.22
N SER A 22 2.28 7.40 -5.73
CA SER A 22 3.15 8.39 -5.07
C SER A 22 2.56 8.87 -3.73
N LEU A 23 1.23 8.91 -3.59
CA LEU A 23 0.59 9.26 -2.31
C LEU A 23 0.78 8.16 -1.27
N ILE A 24 0.63 6.89 -1.66
CA ILE A 24 0.93 5.73 -0.81
C ILE A 24 2.37 5.83 -0.31
N ALA A 25 3.32 5.98 -1.23
CA ALA A 25 4.74 6.04 -0.91
C ALA A 25 5.09 7.20 0.05
N ARG A 26 4.54 8.39 -0.19
CA ARG A 26 4.72 9.55 0.71
C ARG A 26 4.15 9.28 2.10
N ALA A 27 2.95 8.70 2.18
CA ALA A 27 2.36 8.36 3.46
C ALA A 27 3.19 7.34 4.23
N LEU A 28 3.73 6.31 3.55
CA LEU A 28 4.60 5.30 4.15
C LEU A 28 5.93 5.91 4.62
N ARG A 29 6.56 6.75 3.80
CA ARG A 29 7.79 7.47 4.17
C ARG A 29 7.58 8.33 5.43
N ASP A 30 6.45 9.05 5.50
CA ASP A 30 6.14 9.90 6.65
C ASP A 30 5.91 9.08 7.94
N LYS A 31 5.68 7.76 7.82
CA LYS A 31 5.64 6.81 8.95
C LYS A 31 6.99 6.15 9.24
N GLY A 32 8.04 6.52 8.54
CA GLY A 32 9.37 5.95 8.74
C GLY A 32 9.53 4.54 8.18
N ILE A 33 8.70 4.15 7.19
CA ILE A 33 8.90 2.90 6.46
C ILE A 33 10.10 3.07 5.53
N GLU A 34 11.11 2.25 5.74
CA GLU A 34 12.37 2.26 5.00
C GLU A 34 12.41 1.17 3.91
N ASN A 35 11.70 0.06 4.13
CA ASN A 35 11.71 -1.10 3.24
C ASN A 35 10.28 -1.55 2.89
N VAL A 36 10.09 -1.95 1.62
CA VAL A 36 8.87 -2.60 1.14
C VAL A 36 9.24 -3.91 0.47
N PHE A 37 8.62 -5.00 0.91
CA PHE A 37 8.83 -6.34 0.38
C PHE A 37 7.76 -6.63 -0.68
N THR A 38 8.16 -7.13 -1.84
CA THR A 38 7.25 -7.28 -2.98
C THR A 38 7.67 -8.42 -3.89
N LEU A 39 6.71 -8.98 -4.63
CA LEU A 39 6.97 -9.50 -5.97
C LEU A 39 6.33 -8.52 -6.95
N SER A 40 7.17 -7.88 -7.77
CA SER A 40 6.71 -6.84 -8.69
C SER A 40 5.76 -7.39 -9.75
N GLY A 41 4.70 -6.65 -10.04
CA GLY A 41 3.72 -6.95 -11.07
C GLY A 41 3.04 -5.67 -11.57
N GLY A 42 2.40 -5.75 -12.73
CA GLY A 42 1.85 -4.57 -13.40
C GLY A 42 0.90 -3.71 -12.54
N PHE A 43 0.16 -4.33 -11.62
CA PHE A 43 -0.73 -3.62 -10.70
C PHE A 43 0.02 -2.87 -9.58
N CYS A 44 1.28 -3.22 -9.32
CA CYS A 44 2.12 -2.58 -8.29
C CYS A 44 2.95 -1.43 -8.84
N ASN A 45 3.19 -1.36 -10.15
CA ASN A 45 4.13 -0.43 -10.77
C ASN A 45 3.93 1.04 -10.34
N PRO A 46 2.71 1.61 -10.30
CA PRO A 46 2.56 3.00 -9.87
C PRO A 46 2.97 3.24 -8.42
N ALA A 47 2.82 2.25 -7.54
CA ALA A 47 3.29 2.34 -6.17
C ALA A 47 4.82 2.17 -6.10
N LEU A 48 5.39 1.23 -6.87
CA LEU A 48 6.83 1.03 -6.96
C LEU A 48 7.56 2.29 -7.45
N GLU A 49 7.04 2.95 -8.49
CA GLU A 49 7.56 4.25 -8.94
C GLU A 49 7.56 5.29 -7.81
N GLY A 50 6.45 5.39 -7.07
CA GLY A 50 6.34 6.30 -5.93
C GLY A 50 7.30 5.97 -4.79
N LEU A 51 7.53 4.68 -4.49
CA LEU A 51 8.49 4.24 -3.49
C LEU A 51 9.92 4.64 -3.86
N MET A 52 10.30 4.48 -5.13
CA MET A 52 11.60 4.94 -5.63
C MET A 52 11.74 6.46 -5.54
N GLU A 53 10.71 7.24 -5.91
CA GLU A 53 10.67 8.70 -5.75
C GLU A 53 10.88 9.12 -4.28
N CYS A 54 10.37 8.32 -3.35
CA CYS A 54 10.47 8.56 -1.90
C CYS A 54 11.74 7.96 -1.25
N GLN A 55 12.62 7.34 -2.03
CA GLN A 55 13.84 6.68 -1.54
C GLN A 55 13.54 5.58 -0.50
N ILE A 56 12.44 4.85 -0.69
CA ILE A 56 12.11 3.65 0.08
C ILE A 56 12.68 2.45 -0.66
N ASP A 57 13.43 1.61 0.02
CA ASP A 57 14.04 0.43 -0.56
C ASP A 57 12.98 -0.61 -0.93
N VAL A 58 13.00 -1.05 -2.19
CA VAL A 58 12.12 -2.07 -2.72
C VAL A 58 12.86 -3.40 -2.80
N ILE A 59 12.47 -4.34 -1.94
CA ILE A 59 13.07 -5.67 -1.88
C ILE A 59 12.21 -6.64 -2.67
N ASN A 60 12.63 -6.95 -3.90
CA ASN A 60 11.92 -7.87 -4.76
C ASN A 60 12.20 -9.32 -4.35
N CYS A 61 11.14 -10.07 -4.11
CA CYS A 61 11.17 -11.46 -3.65
C CYS A 61 10.76 -12.42 -4.78
N PRO A 62 11.17 -13.69 -4.75
CA PRO A 62 10.83 -14.66 -5.79
C PRO A 62 9.38 -15.17 -5.74
N HIS A 63 8.65 -14.87 -4.66
CA HIS A 63 7.24 -15.26 -4.47
C HIS A 63 6.57 -14.35 -3.45
N GLU A 64 5.28 -14.08 -3.60
CA GLU A 64 4.53 -13.15 -2.73
C GLU A 64 4.44 -13.66 -1.29
N GLN A 65 4.28 -14.95 -1.09
CA GLN A 65 4.33 -15.56 0.24
C GLN A 65 5.66 -15.30 0.92
N ILE A 66 6.77 -15.40 0.18
CA ILE A 66 8.12 -15.12 0.72
C ILE A 66 8.22 -13.63 1.08
N ALA A 67 7.70 -12.73 0.24
CA ALA A 67 7.67 -11.30 0.55
C ALA A 67 6.96 -11.02 1.88
N GLY A 68 5.79 -11.65 2.08
CA GLY A 68 5.04 -11.52 3.33
C GLY A 68 5.76 -12.10 4.54
N HIS A 69 6.39 -13.29 4.43
CA HIS A 69 7.16 -13.88 5.52
C HIS A 69 8.43 -13.08 5.86
N ILE A 70 9.10 -12.49 4.85
CA ILE A 70 10.24 -11.60 5.11
C ILE A 70 9.76 -10.34 5.83
N ALA A 71 8.63 -9.75 5.42
CA ALA A 71 8.03 -8.62 6.12
C ALA A 71 7.72 -8.96 7.58
N ASP A 72 7.12 -10.12 7.85
CA ASP A 72 6.86 -10.62 9.21
C ASP A 72 8.17 -10.77 10.00
N GLY A 73 9.16 -11.47 9.46
CA GLY A 73 10.48 -11.63 10.09
C GLY A 73 11.17 -10.31 10.37
N HIS A 74 11.08 -9.35 9.44
CA HIS A 74 11.59 -7.99 9.61
C HIS A 74 10.97 -7.29 10.83
N THR A 75 9.65 -7.36 11.00
CA THR A 75 8.98 -6.74 12.16
C THR A 75 9.43 -7.37 13.48
N ARG A 76 9.61 -8.69 13.52
CA ARG A 76 10.04 -9.42 14.72
C ARG A 76 11.44 -9.03 15.16
N ILE A 77 12.36 -8.83 14.19
CA ILE A 77 13.74 -8.50 14.47
C ILE A 77 13.91 -7.02 14.80
N THR A 78 13.32 -6.15 13.97
CA THR A 78 13.54 -4.69 14.08
C THR A 78 12.62 -3.99 15.07
N ARG A 79 11.51 -4.65 15.41
CA ARG A 79 10.41 -4.06 16.19
C ARG A 79 9.77 -2.85 15.50
N LYS A 80 9.97 -2.70 14.19
CA LYS A 80 9.34 -1.69 13.35
C LYS A 80 8.27 -2.33 12.48
N PRO A 81 7.20 -1.61 12.10
CA PRO A 81 6.24 -2.13 11.13
C PRO A 81 6.88 -2.30 9.74
N ALA A 82 6.37 -3.25 8.97
CA ALA A 82 6.82 -3.54 7.63
C ALA A 82 5.65 -3.50 6.63
N VAL A 83 5.98 -3.38 5.35
CA VAL A 83 4.99 -3.35 4.26
C VAL A 83 5.28 -4.49 3.29
N CYS A 84 4.23 -5.24 2.94
CA CYS A 84 4.23 -6.21 1.86
C CYS A 84 3.31 -5.69 0.74
N LEU A 85 3.86 -5.41 -0.43
CA LEU A 85 3.13 -4.91 -1.61
C LEU A 85 3.04 -5.99 -2.67
N VAL A 86 1.82 -6.38 -3.06
CA VAL A 86 1.58 -7.46 -4.02
C VAL A 86 0.46 -7.11 -5.00
N GLY A 87 0.39 -7.84 -6.11
CA GLY A 87 -0.73 -7.74 -7.06
C GLY A 87 -1.96 -8.51 -6.57
N PRO A 88 -3.08 -8.47 -7.32
CA PRO A 88 -4.32 -9.14 -6.92
C PRO A 88 -4.16 -10.66 -6.73
N GLU A 89 -3.56 -11.35 -7.71
CA GLU A 89 -3.26 -12.78 -7.57
C GLU A 89 -2.18 -13.04 -6.53
N GLY A 90 -1.25 -12.10 -6.39
CA GLY A 90 -0.20 -12.15 -5.40
C GLY A 90 -0.73 -12.05 -3.98
N PHE A 91 -1.86 -11.38 -3.79
CA PHE A 91 -2.56 -11.38 -2.52
C PHE A 91 -2.93 -12.81 -2.09
N ALA A 92 -3.55 -13.58 -2.97
CA ALA A 92 -3.93 -14.97 -2.65
C ALA A 92 -2.70 -15.82 -2.25
N ASN A 93 -1.56 -15.61 -2.93
CA ASN A 93 -0.29 -16.27 -2.58
C ASN A 93 0.28 -15.77 -1.25
N ALA A 94 -0.01 -14.53 -0.83
CA ALA A 94 0.49 -13.96 0.42
C ALA A 94 -0.37 -14.33 1.65
N VAL A 95 -1.57 -14.89 1.47
CA VAL A 95 -2.48 -15.25 2.58
C VAL A 95 -1.81 -16.09 3.67
N PRO A 96 -1.00 -17.14 3.38
CA PRO A 96 -0.31 -17.89 4.42
C PRO A 96 0.61 -17.03 5.29
N SER A 97 1.32 -16.07 4.69
CA SER A 97 2.17 -15.14 5.45
C SER A 97 1.38 -14.11 6.25
N MET A 98 0.19 -13.74 5.77
CA MET A 98 -0.73 -12.89 6.52
C MET A 98 -1.27 -13.60 7.77
N MET A 99 -1.61 -14.89 7.62
CA MET A 99 -2.02 -15.72 8.74
C MET A 99 -0.92 -15.85 9.81
N GLU A 100 0.34 -16.01 9.39
CA GLU A 100 1.49 -16.02 10.28
C GLU A 100 1.65 -14.69 11.01
N ALA A 101 1.65 -13.58 10.28
CA ALA A 101 1.74 -12.23 10.86
C ALA A 101 0.59 -11.94 11.84
N TRP A 102 -0.63 -12.44 11.56
CA TRP A 102 -1.77 -12.38 12.48
C TRP A 102 -1.50 -13.16 13.77
N GLY A 103 -1.08 -14.43 13.67
CA GLY A 103 -0.81 -15.30 14.82
C GLY A 103 0.31 -14.76 15.71
N GLU A 104 1.37 -14.26 15.11
CA GLU A 104 2.55 -13.71 15.78
C GLU A 104 2.44 -12.25 16.19
N ARG A 105 1.30 -11.62 15.89
CA ARG A 105 1.03 -10.21 16.20
C ARG A 105 2.06 -9.25 15.59
N SER A 106 2.47 -9.56 14.38
CA SER A 106 3.44 -8.76 13.64
C SER A 106 2.74 -7.59 12.93
N PRO A 107 3.21 -6.35 13.10
CA PRO A 107 2.63 -5.17 12.47
C PRO A 107 3.00 -5.08 10.97
N VAL A 108 2.50 -5.99 10.17
CA VAL A 108 2.68 -5.99 8.72
C VAL A 108 1.49 -5.34 8.05
N ILE A 109 1.73 -4.33 7.20
CA ILE A 109 0.73 -3.71 6.37
C ILE A 109 0.83 -4.34 4.97
N PHE A 110 -0.13 -5.18 4.63
CA PHE A 110 -0.28 -5.71 3.29
C PHE A 110 -0.99 -4.66 2.43
N ILE A 111 -0.43 -4.37 1.26
CA ILE A 111 -1.03 -3.47 0.27
C ILE A 111 -1.19 -4.27 -1.01
N THR A 112 -2.43 -4.37 -1.51
CA THR A 112 -2.71 -5.05 -2.76
C THR A 112 -3.11 -4.06 -3.84
N GLY A 113 -2.46 -4.18 -5.00
CA GLY A 113 -2.88 -3.46 -6.19
C GLY A 113 -4.13 -4.10 -6.78
N SER A 114 -5.07 -3.31 -7.27
CA SER A 114 -6.28 -3.82 -7.90
C SER A 114 -6.46 -3.34 -9.34
N SER A 115 -7.41 -3.92 -10.04
CA SER A 115 -7.93 -3.36 -11.29
C SER A 115 -8.63 -2.02 -11.02
N SER A 116 -8.87 -1.23 -12.08
CA SER A 116 -9.55 0.07 -11.96
C SER A 116 -10.87 -0.03 -11.20
N LEU A 117 -11.07 0.86 -10.24
CA LEU A 117 -12.32 0.98 -9.45
C LEU A 117 -13.58 1.04 -10.32
N ARG A 118 -13.49 1.63 -11.53
CA ARG A 118 -14.60 1.68 -12.48
C ARG A 118 -15.03 0.32 -13.01
N ARG A 119 -14.20 -0.70 -12.89
CA ARG A 119 -14.46 -2.08 -13.34
C ARG A 119 -14.73 -3.03 -12.20
N GLN A 120 -14.69 -2.55 -10.96
CA GLN A 120 -14.96 -3.36 -9.79
C GLN A 120 -16.39 -3.92 -9.85
N GLY A 121 -16.54 -5.23 -9.59
CA GLY A 121 -17.80 -5.95 -9.68
C GLY A 121 -18.21 -6.35 -11.10
N SER A 122 -17.38 -6.08 -12.11
CA SER A 122 -17.67 -6.48 -13.51
C SER A 122 -16.97 -7.78 -13.94
N GLY A 123 -16.37 -8.53 -13.03
CA GLY A 123 -15.56 -9.72 -13.33
C GLY A 123 -14.27 -9.36 -14.06
N GLY A 124 -13.63 -8.28 -13.64
CA GLY A 124 -12.37 -7.82 -14.21
C GLY A 124 -11.25 -8.86 -14.05
N PHE A 125 -10.20 -8.75 -14.87
CA PHE A 125 -9.05 -9.65 -14.80
C PHE A 125 -8.43 -9.64 -13.40
N LYS A 126 -8.36 -10.82 -12.76
CA LYS A 126 -7.80 -11.03 -11.41
C LYS A 126 -8.57 -10.30 -10.31
N GLU A 127 -9.85 -10.06 -10.49
CA GLU A 127 -10.70 -9.44 -9.48
C GLU A 127 -11.16 -10.49 -8.48
N ILE A 128 -10.78 -10.30 -7.22
CA ILE A 128 -11.26 -11.06 -6.07
C ILE A 128 -11.58 -10.12 -4.92
N ASP A 129 -12.34 -10.56 -3.93
CA ASP A 129 -12.65 -9.77 -2.75
C ASP A 129 -11.56 -9.94 -1.67
N ASP A 130 -10.43 -9.29 -1.89
CA ASP A 130 -9.25 -9.34 -1.01
C ASP A 130 -9.64 -8.92 0.43
N VAL A 131 -10.53 -7.95 0.57
CA VAL A 131 -10.95 -7.42 1.89
C VAL A 131 -11.66 -8.51 2.69
N LYS A 132 -12.62 -9.24 2.08
CA LYS A 132 -13.30 -10.33 2.77
C LYS A 132 -12.39 -11.50 3.11
N ILE A 133 -11.45 -11.83 2.21
CA ILE A 133 -10.48 -12.91 2.47
C ILE A 133 -9.56 -12.54 3.64
N ALA A 134 -9.14 -11.28 3.72
CA ALA A 134 -8.24 -10.79 4.77
C ALA A 134 -8.94 -10.52 6.11
N GLU A 135 -10.24 -10.32 6.14
CA GLU A 135 -10.99 -9.91 7.34
C GLU A 135 -10.67 -10.78 8.58
N PRO A 136 -10.69 -12.12 8.50
CA PRO A 136 -10.39 -12.96 9.66
C PRO A 136 -8.88 -13.02 10.02
N LEU A 137 -8.01 -12.50 9.20
CA LEU A 137 -6.54 -12.57 9.32
C LEU A 137 -5.89 -11.21 9.59
N THR A 138 -6.69 -10.17 9.82
CA THR A 138 -6.18 -8.81 10.00
C THR A 138 -6.94 -8.06 11.08
N LYS A 139 -6.27 -7.10 11.70
CA LYS A 139 -6.92 -6.13 12.61
C LYS A 139 -7.77 -5.11 11.86
N TYR A 140 -7.43 -4.86 10.61
CA TYR A 140 -8.11 -3.92 9.75
C TYR A 140 -7.86 -4.29 8.29
N SER A 141 -8.94 -4.45 7.55
CA SER A 141 -8.90 -4.60 6.10
C SER A 141 -9.85 -3.60 5.46
N ALA A 142 -9.40 -2.90 4.41
CA ALA A 142 -10.19 -1.87 3.77
C ALA A 142 -9.85 -1.69 2.29
N SER A 143 -10.88 -1.34 1.52
CA SER A 143 -10.73 -0.89 0.13
C SER A 143 -10.66 0.63 0.08
N ILE A 144 -9.64 1.16 -0.58
CA ILE A 144 -9.47 2.60 -0.82
C ILE A 144 -10.12 2.93 -2.15
N THR A 145 -11.31 3.51 -2.10
CA THR A 145 -12.12 3.84 -3.28
C THR A 145 -11.98 5.31 -3.71
N ASP A 146 -11.37 6.16 -2.89
CA ASP A 146 -11.12 7.57 -3.16
C ASP A 146 -9.63 7.89 -2.99
N GLY A 147 -8.98 8.30 -4.08
CA GLY A 147 -7.56 8.67 -4.09
C GLY A 147 -7.21 9.80 -3.11
N ASN A 148 -8.15 10.71 -2.83
CA ASN A 148 -7.94 11.80 -1.86
C ASN A 148 -7.79 11.29 -0.43
N ARG A 149 -8.29 10.10 -0.14
CA ARG A 149 -8.29 9.48 1.18
C ARG A 149 -7.15 8.47 1.37
N ILE A 150 -6.29 8.27 0.38
CA ILE A 150 -5.17 7.30 0.48
C ILE A 150 -4.36 7.53 1.76
N ARG A 151 -3.99 8.78 2.04
CA ARG A 151 -3.21 9.10 3.23
C ARG A 151 -3.94 8.71 4.51
N GLU A 152 -5.23 9.02 4.61
CA GLU A 152 -6.07 8.67 5.77
C GLU A 152 -6.07 7.15 6.02
N PHE A 153 -6.23 6.35 4.95
CA PHE A 153 -6.24 4.89 5.07
C PHE A 153 -4.88 4.32 5.47
N VAL A 154 -3.78 4.84 4.90
CA VAL A 154 -2.43 4.43 5.28
C VAL A 154 -2.14 4.80 6.74
N ASP A 155 -2.47 6.02 7.16
CA ASP A 155 -2.31 6.49 8.54
C ASP A 155 -3.10 5.60 9.51
N LYS A 156 -4.35 5.25 9.16
CA LYS A 156 -5.21 4.39 9.96
C LYS A 156 -4.69 2.97 10.05
N ALA A 157 -4.27 2.37 8.93
CA ALA A 157 -3.70 1.03 8.91
C ALA A 157 -2.43 0.96 9.77
N TYR A 158 -1.54 1.94 9.64
CA TYR A 158 -0.33 2.04 10.45
C TYR A 158 -0.66 2.13 11.95
N LEU A 159 -1.60 3.01 12.32
CA LEU A 159 -2.02 3.20 13.70
C LEU A 159 -2.59 1.89 14.28
N ILE A 160 -3.47 1.20 13.54
CA ILE A 160 -4.10 -0.03 14.00
C ILE A 160 -3.09 -1.18 14.06
N ALA A 161 -2.19 -1.28 13.07
CA ALA A 161 -1.16 -2.32 13.06
C ALA A 161 -0.21 -2.22 14.26
N THR A 162 0.09 -1.00 14.72
CA THR A 162 1.13 -0.75 15.74
C THR A 162 0.58 -0.55 17.15
N ASN A 163 -0.68 -0.13 17.33
CA ASN A 163 -1.23 0.18 18.64
C ASN A 163 -2.01 -0.97 19.29
N GLY A 164 -1.98 -1.00 20.61
CA GLY A 164 -2.53 -2.11 21.38
C GLY A 164 -1.72 -3.39 21.14
N TYR A 165 -2.43 -4.50 20.86
CA TYR A 165 -1.75 -5.67 20.30
C TYR A 165 -1.38 -5.40 18.85
N PRO A 166 -0.10 -5.43 18.48
CA PRO A 166 0.28 -5.29 17.07
C PRO A 166 -0.34 -6.39 16.21
N GLY A 167 -0.40 -6.20 14.90
CA GLY A 167 -0.92 -7.23 14.02
C GLY A 167 -1.11 -6.77 12.58
N ALA A 168 -1.38 -7.71 11.71
CA ALA A 168 -1.53 -7.48 10.28
C ALA A 168 -2.71 -6.55 9.94
N CYS A 169 -2.54 -5.75 8.89
CA CYS A 169 -3.59 -4.97 8.25
C CYS A 169 -3.54 -5.16 6.73
N LEU A 170 -4.68 -4.99 6.05
CA LEU A 170 -4.76 -4.97 4.59
C LEU A 170 -5.31 -3.65 4.08
N LEU A 171 -4.68 -3.11 3.05
CA LEU A 171 -5.20 -2.05 2.19
C LEU A 171 -5.31 -2.54 0.74
N TYR A 172 -6.53 -2.62 0.24
CA TYR A 172 -6.82 -2.90 -1.16
C TYR A 172 -6.99 -1.59 -1.91
N THR A 173 -6.23 -1.35 -2.97
CA THR A 173 -6.24 -0.07 -3.66
C THR A 173 -5.97 -0.22 -5.15
N SER A 174 -6.55 0.67 -5.94
CA SER A 174 -6.20 0.83 -7.35
C SER A 174 -5.16 1.96 -7.48
N PRO A 175 -3.86 1.66 -7.47
CA PRO A 175 -2.82 2.67 -7.62
C PRO A 175 -2.67 3.17 -9.06
N SER A 176 -3.65 2.89 -9.93
CA SER A 176 -3.61 3.21 -11.35
C SER A 176 -3.38 4.70 -11.61
N PRO A 177 -2.57 5.05 -12.64
CA PRO A 177 -2.40 6.43 -13.10
C PRO A 177 -3.72 7.10 -13.56
N ARG A 178 -4.75 6.30 -13.82
CA ARG A 178 -6.08 6.78 -14.25
C ARG A 178 -6.97 7.23 -13.08
N ASP A 179 -6.63 6.84 -11.85
CA ASP A 179 -7.29 7.30 -10.64
C ASP A 179 -6.64 8.59 -10.12
N ILE A 180 -6.37 9.50 -11.05
CA ILE A 180 -5.75 10.79 -10.79
C ILE A 180 -6.77 11.66 -10.05
N MET A 181 -6.36 12.18 -8.92
CA MET A 181 -7.09 13.22 -8.19
C MET A 181 -7.29 14.47 -9.06
N ARG A 182 -8.48 15.02 -9.02
CA ARG A 182 -8.79 16.36 -9.53
C ARG A 182 -8.42 17.41 -8.51
#